data_ee4d8525e4fc9c57f825839be93fbb20
#
_entry.id   ee4d8525e4fc9c57f825839be93fbb20
#
_cell.length_a   1.000
_cell.length_b   1.000
_cell.length_c   1.000
_cell.angle_alpha   90.00
_cell.angle_beta   90.00
_cell.angle_gamma   90.00
#
_symmetry.space_group_name_H-M   'P 1'
#
loop_
_entity.id
_entity.type
_entity.pdbx_description
1 polymer ?
#
loop_
_entity_poly.entity_id
_entity_poly.type
_entity_poly.pdbx_seq_one_letter_code
_entity_poly.pdbx_strand_id
1 'polypeptide(L)'
;MATIPITKRGAEKLKAELHKLKTVERPWVINAISEARAQGDLSENAEYDAAKDRQGFVEGRIQEIDGKLSAAQVIDPSELDAGGRVVFGSTVELEEEETGERVKYQIVGEDEADLKLGLVNISSPIARALIGKEEGDTAVVQAPGGLKSYEIVAVHYI
;
A
#
# COMPACT_ATOMS: atom_id res chain seq x y z
N MET A 1 3.47 7.99 19.71
CA MET A 1 2.63 7.42 18.65
C MET A 1 3.27 6.18 18.08
N ALA A 2 2.47 5.19 17.79
CA ALA A 2 2.96 4.00 17.10
C ALA A 2 3.38 4.35 15.68
N THR A 3 4.55 3.85 15.25
CA THR A 3 4.99 4.00 13.87
C THR A 3 4.42 2.84 13.04
N ILE A 4 4.13 3.13 11.78
CA ILE A 4 3.59 2.16 10.83
C ILE A 4 4.65 1.90 9.77
N PRO A 5 5.05 0.63 9.56
CA PRO A 5 6.07 0.33 8.56
C PRO A 5 5.53 0.55 7.14
N ILE A 6 6.36 1.11 6.31
CA ILE A 6 6.10 1.30 4.88
C ILE A 6 7.40 1.12 4.12
N THR A 7 7.36 0.51 2.94
CA THR A 7 8.57 0.41 2.13
C THR A 7 8.94 1.77 1.55
N LYS A 8 10.22 1.93 1.21
CA LYS A 8 10.71 3.16 0.57
C LYS A 8 9.90 3.48 -0.71
N ARG A 9 9.62 2.47 -1.53
CA ARG A 9 8.80 2.64 -2.74
C ARG A 9 7.41 3.12 -2.43
N GLY A 10 6.77 2.56 -1.39
CA GLY A 10 5.43 2.98 -0.97
C GLY A 10 5.41 4.42 -0.45
N ALA A 11 6.43 4.80 0.32
CA ALA A 11 6.56 6.17 0.79
C ALA A 11 6.75 7.17 -0.35
N GLU A 12 7.60 6.83 -1.32
CA GLU A 12 7.81 7.67 -2.51
C GLU A 12 6.53 7.81 -3.33
N LYS A 13 5.75 6.74 -3.47
CA LYS A 13 4.48 6.76 -4.18
C LYS A 13 3.46 7.67 -3.49
N LEU A 14 3.36 7.59 -2.16
CA LEU A 14 2.48 8.48 -1.40
C LEU A 14 2.91 9.94 -1.51
N LYS A 15 4.21 10.21 -1.45
CA LYS A 15 4.75 11.56 -1.61
C LYS A 15 4.43 12.13 -3.00
N ALA A 16 4.53 11.31 -4.04
CA ALA A 16 4.20 11.73 -5.40
C ALA A 16 2.70 12.03 -5.55
N GLU A 17 1.85 11.19 -4.97
CA GLU A 17 0.40 11.43 -4.95
C GLU A 17 0.07 12.73 -4.22
N LEU A 18 0.68 12.94 -3.05
CA LEU A 18 0.47 14.16 -2.26
C LEU A 18 0.88 15.41 -3.05
N HIS A 19 2.01 15.36 -3.72
CA HIS A 19 2.48 16.46 -4.55
C HIS A 19 1.48 16.79 -5.67
N LYS A 20 0.99 15.78 -6.37
CA LYS A 20 0.00 15.94 -7.42
C LYS A 20 -1.31 16.53 -6.89
N LEU A 21 -1.78 16.05 -5.74
CA LEU A 21 -2.99 16.56 -5.10
C LEU A 21 -2.85 18.05 -4.77
N LYS A 22 -1.70 18.47 -4.26
CA LYS A 22 -1.47 19.87 -3.86
C LYS A 22 -1.20 20.80 -5.02
N THR A 23 -0.53 20.34 -6.07
CA THR A 23 -0.06 21.20 -7.16
C THR A 23 -0.91 21.12 -8.42
N VAL A 24 -1.68 20.06 -8.61
CA VAL A 24 -2.51 19.85 -9.80
C VAL A 24 -4.00 19.81 -9.44
N GLU A 25 -4.38 18.87 -8.57
CA GLU A 25 -5.80 18.61 -8.27
C GLU A 25 -6.44 19.75 -7.47
N ARG A 26 -5.76 20.22 -6.43
CA ARG A 26 -6.29 21.32 -5.59
C ARG A 26 -6.52 22.60 -6.39
N PRO A 27 -5.53 23.11 -7.16
CA PRO A 27 -5.75 24.30 -7.98
C PRO A 27 -6.86 24.12 -9.01
N TRP A 28 -6.93 22.94 -9.63
CA TRP A 28 -7.98 22.64 -10.60
C TRP A 28 -9.37 22.72 -9.98
N VAL A 29 -9.55 22.12 -8.79
CA VAL A 29 -10.83 22.14 -8.09
C VAL A 29 -11.20 23.56 -7.64
N ILE A 30 -10.25 24.33 -7.14
CA ILE A 30 -10.48 25.72 -6.72
C ILE A 30 -10.97 26.54 -7.92
N ASN A 31 -10.35 26.36 -9.07
CA ASN A 31 -10.76 27.03 -10.30
C ASN A 31 -12.16 26.57 -10.75
N ALA A 32 -12.45 25.28 -10.68
CA ALA A 32 -13.76 24.74 -11.04
C ALA A 32 -14.88 25.31 -10.15
N ILE A 33 -14.63 25.47 -8.85
CA ILE A 33 -15.58 26.11 -7.93
C ILE A 33 -15.81 27.57 -8.32
N SER A 34 -14.73 28.31 -8.62
CA SER A 34 -14.82 29.71 -9.03
C SER A 34 -15.66 29.88 -10.31
N GLU A 35 -15.43 29.04 -11.31
CA GLU A 35 -16.18 29.05 -12.56
C GLU A 35 -17.65 28.70 -12.34
N ALA A 36 -17.95 27.70 -11.50
CA ALA A 36 -19.31 27.30 -11.21
C ALA A 36 -20.08 28.42 -10.48
N ARG A 37 -19.43 29.15 -9.58
CA ARG A 37 -20.03 30.31 -8.91
C ARG A 37 -20.38 31.42 -9.89
N ALA A 38 -19.57 31.62 -10.90
CA ALA A 38 -19.79 32.65 -11.92
C ALA A 38 -21.02 32.38 -12.79
N GLN A 39 -21.54 31.14 -12.81
CA GLN A 39 -22.71 30.76 -13.58
C GLN A 39 -24.03 31.04 -12.88
N GLY A 40 -24.04 31.57 -11.65
CA GLY A 40 -25.24 32.08 -10.99
C GLY A 40 -25.73 31.26 -9.81
N ASP A 41 -26.98 30.75 -9.86
CA ASP A 41 -27.66 30.13 -8.73
C ASP A 41 -26.95 28.87 -8.21
N LEU A 42 -26.39 28.95 -7.01
CA LEU A 42 -25.66 27.86 -6.38
C LEU A 42 -26.57 26.75 -5.82
N SER A 43 -27.84 27.06 -5.56
CA SER A 43 -28.76 26.09 -5.00
C SER A 43 -29.19 25.02 -5.99
N GLU A 44 -29.10 25.28 -7.28
CA GLU A 44 -29.46 24.34 -8.35
C GLU A 44 -28.29 24.11 -9.32
N ASN A 45 -27.07 24.43 -8.91
CA ASN A 45 -25.90 24.34 -9.77
C ASN A 45 -25.19 22.99 -9.54
N ALA A 46 -25.47 22.03 -10.43
CA ALA A 46 -24.86 20.70 -10.36
C ALA A 46 -23.33 20.72 -10.52
N GLU A 47 -22.81 21.66 -11.31
CA GLU A 47 -21.36 21.82 -11.48
C GLU A 47 -20.70 22.29 -10.19
N TYR A 48 -21.34 23.20 -9.47
CA TYR A 48 -20.87 23.66 -8.17
C TYR A 48 -20.85 22.52 -7.15
N ASP A 49 -21.94 21.74 -7.09
CA ASP A 49 -22.04 20.61 -6.17
C ASP A 49 -20.97 19.56 -6.45
N ALA A 50 -20.76 19.22 -7.72
CA ALA A 50 -19.73 18.26 -8.12
C ALA A 50 -18.33 18.76 -7.78
N ALA A 51 -18.04 20.05 -7.98
CA ALA A 51 -16.76 20.65 -7.65
C ALA A 51 -16.51 20.65 -6.14
N LYS A 52 -17.54 20.93 -5.34
CA LYS A 52 -17.45 20.88 -3.87
C LYS A 52 -17.20 19.47 -3.36
N ASP A 53 -17.87 18.47 -3.94
CA ASP A 53 -17.64 17.06 -3.60
C ASP A 53 -16.19 16.66 -3.92
N ARG A 54 -15.70 17.07 -5.08
CA ARG A 54 -14.32 16.79 -5.48
C ARG A 54 -13.33 17.48 -4.55
N GLN A 55 -13.61 18.71 -4.11
CA GLN A 55 -12.77 19.41 -3.13
C GLN A 55 -12.68 18.64 -1.83
N GLY A 56 -13.81 18.14 -1.32
CA GLY A 56 -13.83 17.33 -0.12
C GLY A 56 -12.97 16.08 -0.24
N PHE A 57 -13.04 15.41 -1.40
CA PHE A 57 -12.21 14.23 -1.67
C PHE A 57 -10.72 14.59 -1.70
N VAL A 58 -10.35 15.66 -2.42
CA VAL A 58 -8.94 16.08 -2.53
C VAL A 58 -8.36 16.46 -1.17
N GLU A 59 -9.06 17.31 -0.40
CA GLU A 59 -8.57 17.74 0.91
C GLU A 59 -8.53 16.59 1.91
N GLY A 60 -9.52 15.71 1.89
CA GLY A 60 -9.53 14.51 2.74
C GLY A 60 -8.38 13.58 2.43
N ARG A 61 -8.08 13.37 1.15
CA ARG A 61 -6.96 12.52 0.74
C ARG A 61 -5.61 13.12 1.13
N ILE A 62 -5.46 14.44 1.01
CA ILE A 62 -4.25 15.15 1.44
C ILE A 62 -4.01 14.92 2.94
N GLN A 63 -5.05 15.11 3.77
CA GLN A 63 -4.94 14.90 5.21
C GLN A 63 -4.60 13.45 5.56
N GLU A 64 -5.22 12.50 4.87
CA GLU A 64 -4.95 11.08 5.05
C GLU A 64 -3.49 10.74 4.75
N ILE A 65 -2.96 11.20 3.61
CA ILE A 65 -1.56 10.94 3.23
C ILE A 65 -0.60 11.63 4.20
N ASP A 66 -0.85 12.87 4.58
CA ASP A 66 -0.02 13.59 5.56
C ASP A 66 0.04 12.82 6.88
N GLY A 67 -1.08 12.30 7.35
CA GLY A 67 -1.14 11.48 8.56
C GLY A 67 -0.32 10.20 8.43
N LYS A 68 -0.45 9.51 7.31
CA LYS A 68 0.30 8.27 7.05
C LYS A 68 1.80 8.51 6.95
N LEU A 69 2.22 9.54 6.24
CA LEU A 69 3.64 9.87 6.12
C LEU A 69 4.25 10.31 7.45
N SER A 70 3.51 11.03 8.28
CA SER A 70 4.03 11.45 9.58
C SER A 70 4.16 10.29 10.58
N ALA A 71 3.36 9.24 10.43
CA ALA A 71 3.43 8.04 11.27
C ALA A 71 4.32 6.95 10.65
N ALA A 72 4.84 7.14 9.45
CA ALA A 72 5.54 6.11 8.72
C ALA A 72 6.95 5.85 9.25
N GLN A 73 7.28 4.57 9.37
CA GLN A 73 8.67 4.10 9.50
C GLN A 73 9.06 3.57 8.13
N VAL A 74 9.89 4.32 7.41
CA VAL A 74 10.29 3.95 6.05
C VAL A 74 11.40 2.92 6.09
N ILE A 75 11.18 1.81 5.41
CA ILE A 75 12.12 0.69 5.34
C ILE A 75 12.57 0.52 3.88
N ASP A 76 13.88 0.58 3.67
CA ASP A 76 14.48 0.26 2.38
C ASP A 76 14.86 -1.22 2.37
N PRO A 77 14.15 -2.07 1.59
CA PRO A 77 14.45 -3.50 1.58
C PRO A 77 15.88 -3.83 1.20
N SER A 78 16.50 -3.03 0.34
CA SER A 78 17.87 -3.26 -0.11
C SER A 78 18.92 -3.06 1.00
N GLU A 79 18.56 -2.38 2.08
CA GLU A 79 19.41 -2.16 3.24
C GLU A 79 19.21 -3.18 4.35
N LEU A 80 18.26 -4.11 4.19
CA LEU A 80 17.99 -5.15 5.19
C LEU A 80 19.09 -6.21 5.18
N ASP A 81 19.48 -6.63 6.37
CA ASP A 81 20.41 -7.74 6.57
C ASP A 81 19.83 -8.66 7.65
N ALA A 82 18.93 -9.55 7.24
CA ALA A 82 18.22 -10.44 8.16
C ALA A 82 18.63 -11.92 8.00
N GLY A 83 19.66 -12.22 7.20
CA GLY A 83 20.25 -13.53 7.10
C GLY A 83 19.32 -14.63 6.58
N GLY A 84 18.45 -14.31 5.63
CA GLY A 84 17.49 -15.28 5.08
C GLY A 84 16.18 -15.37 5.84
N ARG A 85 15.99 -14.54 6.86
CA ARG A 85 14.73 -14.49 7.62
C ARG A 85 13.71 -13.60 6.91
N VAL A 86 12.45 -14.01 6.98
CA VAL A 86 11.34 -13.23 6.44
C VAL A 86 11.00 -12.09 7.41
N VAL A 87 11.18 -10.87 6.94
CA VAL A 87 10.88 -9.65 7.70
C VAL A 87 10.04 -8.72 6.82
N PHE A 88 9.52 -7.65 7.42
CA PHE A 88 8.81 -6.63 6.63
C PHE A 88 9.71 -6.12 5.50
N GLY A 89 9.15 -5.99 4.30
CA GLY A 89 9.88 -5.51 3.11
C GLY A 89 10.60 -6.60 2.33
N SER A 90 10.79 -7.80 2.90
CA SER A 90 11.46 -8.89 2.18
C SER A 90 10.57 -9.46 1.08
N THR A 91 11.19 -9.96 0.02
CA THR A 91 10.53 -10.65 -1.08
C THR A 91 10.78 -12.14 -0.94
N VAL A 92 9.71 -12.93 -0.87
CA VAL A 92 9.78 -14.35 -0.57
C VAL A 92 9.32 -15.17 -1.77
N GLU A 93 10.16 -16.12 -2.19
CA GLU A 93 9.77 -17.11 -3.18
C GLU A 93 9.25 -18.34 -2.47
N LEU A 94 8.05 -18.77 -2.83
CA LEU A 94 7.34 -19.88 -2.20
C LEU A 94 7.01 -20.94 -3.22
N GLU A 95 7.02 -22.21 -2.78
CA GLU A 95 6.54 -23.34 -3.56
C GLU A 95 5.42 -24.03 -2.79
N GLU A 96 4.23 -24.12 -3.39
CA GLU A 96 3.13 -24.85 -2.78
C GLU A 96 3.45 -26.34 -2.79
N GLU A 97 3.37 -27.00 -1.64
CA GLU A 97 3.78 -28.40 -1.50
C GLU A 97 2.92 -29.38 -2.29
N GLU A 98 1.62 -29.13 -2.40
CA GLU A 98 0.72 -30.03 -3.13
C GLU A 98 0.84 -29.93 -4.64
N THR A 99 0.92 -28.71 -5.18
CA THR A 99 0.87 -28.46 -6.63
C THR A 99 2.24 -28.23 -7.24
N GLY A 100 3.25 -27.88 -6.43
CA GLY A 100 4.55 -27.46 -6.93
C GLY A 100 4.55 -26.08 -7.56
N GLU A 101 3.44 -25.36 -7.50
CA GLU A 101 3.32 -24.00 -8.03
C GLU A 101 4.21 -23.04 -7.27
N ARG A 102 4.94 -22.21 -7.98
CA ARG A 102 5.79 -21.17 -7.38
C ARG A 102 5.14 -19.81 -7.46
N VAL A 103 5.24 -19.09 -6.36
CA VAL A 103 4.75 -17.70 -6.26
C VAL A 103 5.80 -16.85 -5.57
N LYS A 104 5.75 -15.56 -5.82
CA LYS A 104 6.69 -14.60 -5.27
C LYS A 104 5.92 -13.44 -4.68
N TYR A 105 6.13 -13.18 -3.39
CA TYR A 105 5.44 -12.12 -2.67
C TYR A 105 6.41 -11.23 -1.93
N GLN A 106 6.15 -9.93 -1.95
CA GLN A 106 6.83 -8.97 -1.07
C GLN A 106 5.89 -8.57 0.04
N ILE A 107 6.38 -8.56 1.29
CA ILE A 107 5.59 -8.14 2.44
C ILE A 107 5.70 -6.63 2.58
N VAL A 108 4.57 -5.96 2.47
CA VAL A 108 4.47 -4.51 2.42
C VAL A 108 3.45 -3.98 3.43
N GLY A 109 3.34 -2.66 3.52
CA GLY A 109 2.35 -2.01 4.36
C GLY A 109 0.94 -2.10 3.77
N GLU A 110 -0.05 -1.80 4.61
CA GLU A 110 -1.46 -1.89 4.24
C GLU A 110 -1.80 -1.08 3.00
N ASP A 111 -1.24 0.12 2.88
CA ASP A 111 -1.52 1.03 1.76
C ASP A 111 -0.84 0.64 0.46
N GLU A 112 0.17 -0.20 0.53
CA GLU A 112 0.95 -0.63 -0.62
C GLU A 112 0.46 -1.94 -1.22
N ALA A 113 -0.37 -2.69 -0.47
CA ALA A 113 -0.77 -4.04 -0.86
C ALA A 113 -1.48 -4.05 -2.20
N ASP A 114 -1.01 -4.92 -3.10
CA ASP A 114 -1.62 -5.17 -4.40
C ASP A 114 -1.26 -6.60 -4.81
N LEU A 115 -2.19 -7.50 -4.63
CA LEU A 115 -1.95 -8.92 -4.87
C LEU A 115 -1.57 -9.21 -6.32
N LYS A 116 -2.06 -8.43 -7.27
CA LYS A 116 -1.71 -8.58 -8.69
C LYS A 116 -0.24 -8.34 -8.95
N LEU A 117 0.39 -7.47 -8.14
CA LEU A 117 1.81 -7.17 -8.22
C LEU A 117 2.64 -8.03 -7.27
N GLY A 118 2.03 -8.97 -6.56
CA GLY A 118 2.72 -9.77 -5.57
C GLY A 118 3.04 -9.03 -4.27
N LEU A 119 2.33 -7.93 -4.00
CA LEU A 119 2.52 -7.14 -2.78
C LEU A 119 1.47 -7.54 -1.75
N VAL A 120 1.89 -8.22 -0.68
CA VAL A 120 0.98 -8.72 0.35
C VAL A 120 1.06 -7.85 1.60
N ASN A 121 -0.10 -7.55 2.16
CA ASN A 121 -0.22 -6.77 3.37
C ASN A 121 0.40 -7.53 4.55
N ILE A 122 1.21 -6.85 5.35
CA ILE A 122 1.85 -7.45 6.54
C ILE A 122 0.84 -8.08 7.51
N SER A 123 -0.39 -7.58 7.55
CA SER A 123 -1.43 -8.14 8.42
C SER A 123 -2.22 -9.28 7.76
N SER A 124 -1.94 -9.61 6.49
CA SER A 124 -2.63 -10.70 5.81
C SER A 124 -2.27 -12.07 6.39
N PRO A 125 -3.15 -13.08 6.23
CA PRO A 125 -2.84 -14.44 6.74
C PRO A 125 -1.53 -15.01 6.20
N ILE A 126 -1.23 -14.80 4.92
CA ILE A 126 0.01 -15.31 4.34
C ILE A 126 1.25 -14.60 4.92
N ALA A 127 1.20 -13.28 5.06
CA ALA A 127 2.31 -12.53 5.64
C ALA A 127 2.56 -12.95 7.10
N ARG A 128 1.50 -13.12 7.88
CA ARG A 128 1.61 -13.57 9.27
C ARG A 128 2.22 -14.97 9.39
N ALA A 129 1.90 -15.85 8.45
CA ALA A 129 2.46 -17.19 8.43
C ALA A 129 3.94 -17.21 8.05
N LEU A 130 4.39 -16.23 7.27
CA LEU A 130 5.77 -16.15 6.77
C LEU A 130 6.71 -15.40 7.70
N ILE A 131 6.26 -14.32 8.34
CA ILE A 131 7.11 -13.46 9.18
C ILE A 131 7.82 -14.29 10.27
N GLY A 132 9.13 -14.11 10.37
CA GLY A 132 9.95 -14.78 11.36
C GLY A 132 10.48 -16.15 10.92
N LYS A 133 10.01 -16.67 9.79
CA LYS A 133 10.52 -17.91 9.22
C LYS A 133 11.75 -17.64 8.35
N GLU A 134 12.45 -18.69 8.00
CA GLU A 134 13.71 -18.61 7.23
C GLU A 134 13.62 -19.45 5.96
N GLU A 135 14.57 -19.25 5.06
CA GLU A 135 14.71 -20.11 3.89
C GLU A 135 14.79 -21.58 4.31
N GLY A 136 14.06 -22.42 3.61
CA GLY A 136 13.96 -23.86 3.91
C GLY A 136 12.83 -24.23 4.85
N ASP A 137 12.24 -23.26 5.55
CA ASP A 137 11.11 -23.52 6.44
C ASP A 137 9.83 -23.73 5.63
N THR A 138 8.85 -24.40 6.29
CA THR A 138 7.50 -24.55 5.76
C THR A 138 6.55 -23.62 6.50
N ALA A 139 5.72 -22.90 5.75
CA ALA A 139 4.67 -22.05 6.28
C ALA A 139 3.30 -22.63 5.94
N VAL A 140 2.41 -22.69 6.93
CA VAL A 140 1.03 -23.15 6.74
C VAL A 140 0.11 -21.96 6.78
N VAL A 141 -0.67 -21.77 5.71
CA VAL A 141 -1.57 -20.63 5.56
C VAL A 141 -3.01 -21.11 5.52
N GLN A 142 -3.86 -20.47 6.34
CA GLN A 142 -5.31 -20.68 6.29
C GLN A 142 -5.87 -19.91 5.12
N ALA A 143 -6.34 -20.62 4.09
CA ALA A 143 -6.97 -20.03 2.91
C ALA A 143 -8.45 -20.39 2.88
N PRO A 144 -9.29 -19.68 2.08
CA PRO A 144 -10.72 -20.01 1.98
C PRO A 144 -11.02 -21.45 1.58
N GLY A 145 -10.13 -22.06 0.79
CA GLY A 145 -10.27 -23.46 0.37
C GLY A 145 -9.67 -24.48 1.33
N GLY A 146 -9.17 -24.06 2.51
CA GLY A 146 -8.52 -24.89 3.49
C GLY A 146 -7.07 -24.48 3.75
N LEU A 147 -6.32 -25.37 4.40
CA LEU A 147 -4.92 -25.11 4.71
C LEU A 147 -4.04 -25.35 3.49
N LYS A 148 -3.12 -24.42 3.23
CA LYS A 148 -2.09 -24.58 2.20
C LYS A 148 -0.72 -24.51 2.85
N SER A 149 0.17 -25.41 2.43
CA SER A 149 1.55 -25.45 2.91
C SER A 149 2.49 -24.97 1.82
N TYR A 150 3.40 -24.07 2.18
CA TYR A 150 4.41 -23.53 1.28
C TYR A 150 5.79 -23.74 1.83
N GLU A 151 6.72 -24.16 0.99
CA GLU A 151 8.14 -24.14 1.31
C GLU A 151 8.70 -22.76 0.97
N ILE A 152 9.49 -22.19 1.85
CA ILE A 152 10.21 -20.94 1.62
C ILE A 152 11.47 -21.28 0.84
N VAL A 153 11.44 -21.02 -0.47
CA VAL A 153 12.54 -21.36 -1.39
C VAL A 153 13.69 -20.37 -1.27
N ALA A 154 13.35 -19.09 -1.22
CA ALA A 154 14.35 -18.03 -1.12
C ALA A 154 13.75 -16.78 -0.49
N VAL A 155 14.59 -16.01 0.20
CA VAL A 155 14.23 -14.70 0.77
C VAL A 155 15.19 -13.66 0.22
N HIS A 156 14.64 -12.62 -0.41
CA HIS A 156 15.41 -11.54 -1.03
C HIS A 156 15.12 -10.21 -0.34
N TYR A 157 16.15 -9.40 -0.24
CA TYR A 157 16.04 -8.03 0.29
C TYR A 157 16.31 -7.04 -0.85
N ILE A 158 15.28 -6.81 -1.69
CA ILE A 158 15.42 -6.03 -2.94
C ILE A 158 14.41 -4.89 -3.05
#